data_b9c43120c636febf077ffe259498ff89
#
_entry.id   b9c43120c636febf077ffe259498ff89
#
_cell.length_a   1.000
_cell.length_b   1.000
_cell.length_c   1.000
_cell.angle_alpha   90.00
_cell.angle_beta   90.00
_cell.angle_gamma   90.00
#
_symmetry.space_group_name_H-M   'P 1'
#
loop_
_entity.id
_entity.type
_entity.pdbx_description
1 polymer ?
#
loop_
_entity_poly.entity_id
_entity_poly.type
_entity_poly.pdbx_seq_one_letter_code
_entity_poly.pdbx_strand_id
1 'polypeptide(L)' 'MARDDFAKHRFSSDPYWNLGAEIIISAIKANDVRFLKSDWCAELERLMGMTVTAYEIWYKRRFGKWPPSYKR' A
#
# COMPACT_ATOMS: atom_id res chain seq x y z
N MET A 1 -6.47 12.03 -18.71
CA MET A 1 -5.46 12.31 -17.96
C MET A 1 -5.06 11.27 -17.03
N ALA A 2 -3.79 10.98 -16.98
CA ALA A 2 -3.29 9.90 -16.16
C ALA A 2 -3.61 10.13 -14.70
N ARG A 3 -3.56 11.37 -14.26
CA ARG A 3 -3.82 11.65 -12.88
C ARG A 3 -5.26 11.37 -12.51
N ASP A 4 -6.16 11.75 -13.38
CA ASP A 4 -7.56 11.48 -13.13
C ASP A 4 -7.84 9.99 -13.14
N ASP A 5 -7.23 9.28 -14.07
CA ASP A 5 -7.39 7.83 -14.13
C ASP A 5 -6.88 7.19 -12.87
N PHE A 6 -5.75 7.66 -12.38
CA PHE A 6 -5.19 7.11 -11.17
C PHE A 6 -6.14 7.32 -10.00
N ALA A 7 -6.72 8.51 -9.89
CA ALA A 7 -7.63 8.81 -8.81
C ALA A 7 -8.86 7.92 -8.88
N LYS A 8 -9.36 7.67 -10.07
CA LYS A 8 -10.50 6.80 -10.22
C LYS A 8 -10.17 5.38 -9.78
N HIS A 9 -8.98 4.92 -10.11
CA HIS A 9 -8.58 3.59 -9.72
C HIS A 9 -8.44 3.46 -8.22
N ARG A 10 -7.96 4.52 -7.58
CA ARG A 10 -7.77 4.49 -6.13
C ARG A 10 -9.08 4.33 -5.39
N PHE A 11 -10.13 4.91 -5.92
CA PHE A 11 -11.44 4.84 -5.28
C PHE A 11 -12.44 4.36 -6.30
N SER A 12 -12.16 3.19 -6.82
CA SER A 12 -13.03 2.60 -7.82
C SER A 12 -14.33 2.17 -7.19
N SER A 13 -15.21 1.65 -8.02
CA SER A 13 -16.48 1.13 -7.52
C SER A 13 -16.31 -0.21 -6.83
N ASP A 14 -15.12 -0.77 -6.82
CA ASP A 14 -14.86 -2.03 -6.13
C ASP A 14 -14.71 -1.77 -4.65
N PRO A 15 -15.72 -2.15 -3.84
CA PRO A 15 -15.65 -1.87 -2.40
C PRO A 15 -14.53 -2.62 -1.70
N TYR A 16 -14.15 -3.78 -2.21
CA TYR A 16 -13.07 -4.53 -1.58
C TYR A 16 -11.73 -3.86 -1.80
N TRP A 17 -11.54 -3.32 -3.01
CA TRP A 17 -10.32 -2.59 -3.27
C TRP A 17 -10.20 -1.36 -2.37
N ASN A 18 -11.32 -0.63 -2.24
CA ASN A 18 -11.32 0.58 -1.41
C ASN A 18 -11.06 0.25 0.04
N LEU A 19 -11.65 -0.84 0.52
CA LEU A 19 -11.44 -1.24 1.92
C LEU A 19 -9.98 -1.60 2.16
N GLY A 20 -9.39 -2.37 1.25
CA GLY A 20 -7.99 -2.73 1.37
C GLY A 20 -7.09 -1.51 1.38
N ALA A 21 -7.39 -0.55 0.50
CA ALA A 21 -6.59 0.67 0.43
C ALA A 21 -6.66 1.44 1.75
N GLU A 22 -7.85 1.54 2.33
CA GLU A 22 -7.99 2.25 3.59
C GLU A 22 -7.25 1.58 4.73
N ILE A 23 -7.30 0.27 4.77
CA ILE A 23 -6.59 -0.48 5.80
C ILE A 23 -5.09 -0.22 5.70
N ILE A 24 -4.56 -0.30 4.49
CA ILE A 24 -3.13 -0.11 4.29
C ILE A 24 -2.72 1.33 4.59
N ILE A 25 -3.51 2.29 4.14
CA ILE A 25 -3.19 3.69 4.38
C ILE A 25 -3.21 3.98 5.88
N SER A 26 -4.20 3.43 6.59
CA SER A 26 -4.27 3.62 8.04
C SER A 26 -3.05 3.04 8.74
N ALA A 27 -2.61 1.86 8.30
CA ALA A 27 -1.43 1.24 8.91
C ALA A 27 -0.18 2.07 8.66
N ILE A 28 -0.06 2.63 7.45
CA ILE A 28 1.09 3.47 7.14
C ILE A 28 1.11 4.70 8.02
N LYS A 29 -0.04 5.35 8.17
CA LYS A 29 -0.13 6.54 8.99
C LYS A 29 0.11 6.25 10.46
N ALA A 30 -0.28 5.08 10.92
CA ALA A 30 -0.10 4.69 12.31
C ALA A 30 1.28 4.11 12.59
N ASN A 31 2.12 3.97 11.58
CA ASN A 31 3.43 3.34 11.71
C ASN A 31 3.29 1.92 12.24
N ASP A 32 2.29 1.22 11.78
CA ASP A 32 2.01 -0.14 12.26
C ASP A 32 2.86 -1.12 11.45
N VAL A 33 4.12 -1.20 11.80
CA VAL A 33 5.08 -2.01 11.05
C VAL A 33 4.73 -3.50 11.13
N ARG A 34 4.20 -3.93 12.26
CA ARG A 34 3.85 -5.34 12.41
C ARG A 34 2.81 -5.75 11.38
N PHE A 35 1.79 -4.91 11.21
CA PHE A 35 0.78 -5.20 10.21
C PHE A 35 1.37 -5.12 8.81
N LEU A 36 2.20 -4.10 8.57
CA LEU A 36 2.76 -3.90 7.23
C LEU A 36 3.63 -5.07 6.78
N LYS A 37 4.20 -5.80 7.72
CA LYS A 37 5.02 -6.96 7.41
C LYS A 37 4.26 -8.27 7.51
N SER A 38 2.99 -8.24 7.83
CA SER A 38 2.23 -9.46 8.05
C SER A 38 1.80 -10.09 6.74
N ASP A 39 1.46 -11.36 6.81
CA ASP A 39 0.91 -12.07 5.67
C ASP A 39 -0.44 -11.50 5.27
N TRP A 40 -1.16 -10.99 6.24
CA TRP A 40 -2.46 -10.39 6.01
C TRP A 40 -2.32 -9.20 5.06
N CYS A 41 -1.32 -8.35 5.34
CA CYS A 41 -1.06 -7.20 4.49
C CYS A 41 -0.61 -7.65 3.10
N ALA A 42 0.23 -8.68 3.04
CA ALA A 42 0.69 -9.21 1.77
C ALA A 42 -0.49 -9.69 0.93
N GLU A 43 -1.46 -10.31 1.57
CA GLU A 43 -2.63 -10.78 0.85
C GLU A 43 -3.43 -9.62 0.28
N LEU A 44 -3.60 -8.57 1.06
CA LEU A 44 -4.31 -7.39 0.57
C LEU A 44 -3.58 -6.76 -0.59
N GLU A 45 -2.26 -6.67 -0.50
CA GLU A 45 -1.45 -6.10 -1.58
C GLU A 45 -1.64 -6.89 -2.86
N ARG A 46 -1.65 -8.22 -2.74
CA ARG A 46 -1.80 -9.07 -3.91
C ARG A 46 -3.17 -8.88 -4.54
N LEU A 47 -4.21 -8.81 -3.72
CA LEU A 47 -5.56 -8.62 -4.22
C LEU A 47 -5.74 -7.28 -4.88
N MET A 48 -5.02 -6.27 -4.41
CA MET A 48 -5.10 -4.93 -4.98
C MET A 48 -4.18 -4.75 -6.18
N GLY A 49 -3.35 -5.72 -6.47
CA GLY A 49 -2.46 -5.62 -7.62
C GLY A 49 -1.29 -4.68 -7.40
N MET A 50 -0.87 -4.50 -6.16
CA MET A 50 0.23 -3.60 -5.86
C MET A 50 1.55 -4.19 -6.33
N THR A 51 2.40 -3.33 -6.91
CA THR A 51 3.72 -3.76 -7.37
C THR A 51 4.81 -3.49 -6.34
N VAL A 52 4.55 -2.60 -5.41
CA VAL A 52 5.45 -2.38 -4.26
C VAL A 52 4.65 -2.67 -3.01
N THR A 53 5.35 -3.13 -1.98
CA THR A 53 4.65 -3.48 -0.75
C THR A 53 4.32 -2.23 0.05
N ALA A 54 3.33 -2.37 0.92
CA ALA A 54 2.96 -1.27 1.79
C ALA A 54 4.09 -0.90 2.73
N TYR A 55 4.86 -1.91 3.18
CA TYR A 55 6.01 -1.64 4.03
C TYR A 55 7.03 -0.76 3.32
N GLU A 56 7.27 -1.03 2.04
CA GLU A 56 8.22 -0.23 1.27
C GLU A 56 7.73 1.21 1.13
N ILE A 57 6.43 1.38 0.91
CA ILE A 57 5.87 2.71 0.82
C ILE A 57 6.03 3.45 2.14
N TRP A 58 5.73 2.78 3.24
CA TRP A 58 5.89 3.36 4.57
C TRP A 58 7.34 3.77 4.82
N TYR A 59 8.27 2.89 4.47
CA TYR A 59 9.69 3.16 4.68
C TYR A 59 10.14 4.39 3.89
N LYS A 60 9.72 4.45 2.62
CA LYS A 60 10.07 5.56 1.76
C LYS A 60 9.55 6.88 2.32
N ARG A 61 8.31 6.87 2.81
CA ARG A 61 7.73 8.08 3.38
C ARG A 61 8.42 8.50 4.66
N ARG A 62 8.85 7.52 5.46
CA ARG A 62 9.43 7.85 6.74
C ARG A 62 10.90 8.23 6.64
N PHE A 63 11.63 7.57 5.78
CA PHE A 63 13.08 7.76 5.71
C PHE A 63 13.55 8.44 4.44
N GLY A 64 12.68 8.66 3.51
CA GLY A 64 13.02 9.36 2.27
C GLY A 64 13.76 8.52 1.25
N LYS A 65 13.91 7.23 1.50
CA LYS A 65 14.57 6.34 0.57
C LYS A 65 13.97 4.95 0.69
N TRP A 66 14.19 4.12 -0.32
CA TRP A 66 13.68 2.76 -0.30
C TRP A 66 14.48 1.91 0.67
N PRO A 67 13.86 0.89 1.27
CA PRO A 67 14.57 0.03 2.21
C PRO A 67 15.63 -0.79 1.51
N PRO A 68 16.67 -1.20 2.23
CA PRO A 68 17.75 -2.00 1.62
C PRO A 68 17.28 -3.29 1.01
N SER A 69 16.22 -3.87 1.56
CA SER A 69 15.70 -5.14 1.07
C SER A 69 14.75 -5.00 -0.10
N TYR A 70 14.61 -3.80 -0.62
CA TYR A 70 13.64 -3.54 -1.68
C TYR A 70 14.00 -4.23 -2.98
N LYS A 71 15.21 -4.62 -3.17
CA LYS A 71 15.63 -5.17 -4.43
C LYS A 71 14.77 -6.32 -4.87
N ARG A 72 14.47 -6.35 -6.12
CA ARG A 72 13.66 -7.42 -6.67
C ARG A 72 14.44 -8.26 -7.62
#